data_926bc0a140d9f393cff576d1e6966716
#
_entry.id   926bc0a140d9f393cff576d1e6966716
#
_cell.length_a   1.000
_cell.length_b   1.000
_cell.length_c   1.000
_cell.angle_alpha   90.00
_cell.angle_beta   90.00
_cell.angle_gamma   90.00
#
_symmetry.space_group_name_H-M   'P 1'
#
loop_
_entity.id
_entity.type
_entity.pdbx_description
1 polymer ?
#
loop_
_entity_poly.entity_id
_entity_poly.type
_entity_poly.pdbx_seq_one_letter_code
_entity_poly.pdbx_strand_id
1 'polypeptide(L)'
;MTKRIATVNLKKSESNLATGIVLIFIANVINLLFSIGTNLILPKFLSVESYAAIKTYQLYITYVGVLHFGFNDGMYLKYGGKSFDKLNKSDVLNNLSTLRIFQVVVTVICIGVSVALKDAVLLMASIVIFPMNLKAYYQSLYQAIGEFGIYSKIMNTVTGVTFFINAILVFFFKTDNYIYYLILYVALNFVIWIALEFLFQKKAGCHIRWMVFDWKELVNQIKAGVLIMLGNFSDSIMTSMDRWFVKIFVGTVAFAQYAFAVSMEHFLSVAVSPLSITLYNYLCKNIPNYKLKKLRGAILIFSAFLVCSAFPVVFILEHFMTNYVDAIHVLILLFASQIFFTVVKCIYVNLYKAKKMQTKYFQRWISVIAVAFISNIMAYFLVKTKEAFAIATLVSAMYWFVMSAIDFKEISYSIKEITYLIVETVCFIFCGYIFNSVVGFVAYLFLTVLITIVLMNDSVIYMLKLISVIAKKKNDNEIEEG
;
A
#
# COMPACT_ATOMS: atom_id res chain seq x y z
N MET A 1 -26.22 -10.58 -38.69
CA MET A 1 -26.72 -10.53 -37.30
C MET A 1 -25.65 -10.83 -36.28
N THR A 2 -24.80 -11.82 -36.44
CA THR A 2 -23.72 -12.23 -35.53
C THR A 2 -22.64 -11.17 -35.26
N LYS A 3 -22.20 -10.40 -36.27
CA LYS A 3 -21.21 -9.30 -36.08
C LYS A 3 -21.73 -8.14 -35.21
N ARG A 4 -23.03 -7.82 -35.30
CA ARG A 4 -23.67 -6.75 -34.52
C ARG A 4 -23.83 -7.14 -33.03
N ILE A 5 -24.09 -8.43 -32.76
CA ILE A 5 -24.17 -8.97 -31.39
C ILE A 5 -22.79 -9.01 -30.73
N ALA A 6 -21.75 -9.37 -31.50
CA ALA A 6 -20.36 -9.37 -30.98
C ALA A 6 -19.86 -7.96 -30.67
N THR A 7 -20.16 -6.94 -31.50
CA THR A 7 -19.78 -5.54 -31.24
C THR A 7 -20.54 -4.92 -30.05
N VAL A 8 -21.81 -5.27 -29.84
CA VAL A 8 -22.60 -4.83 -28.69
C VAL A 8 -22.09 -5.46 -27.41
N ASN A 9 -21.72 -6.75 -27.45
CA ASN A 9 -21.14 -7.43 -26.27
C ASN A 9 -19.74 -6.90 -25.92
N LEU A 10 -18.91 -6.54 -26.90
CA LEU A 10 -17.61 -5.91 -26.67
C LEU A 10 -17.75 -4.51 -26.06
N LYS A 11 -18.63 -3.65 -26.60
CA LYS A 11 -18.91 -2.33 -26.03
C LYS A 11 -19.46 -2.41 -24.61
N LYS A 12 -20.33 -3.37 -24.31
CA LYS A 12 -20.87 -3.60 -22.96
C LYS A 12 -19.78 -4.11 -22.00
N SER A 13 -18.84 -4.94 -22.47
CA SER A 13 -17.70 -5.40 -21.71
C SER A 13 -16.70 -4.26 -21.41
N GLU A 14 -16.42 -3.41 -22.39
CA GLU A 14 -15.54 -2.24 -22.24
C GLU A 14 -16.16 -1.18 -21.30
N SER A 15 -17.47 -0.92 -21.42
CA SER A 15 -18.21 -0.04 -20.51
C SER A 15 -18.19 -0.56 -19.07
N ASN A 16 -18.39 -1.86 -18.87
CA ASN A 16 -18.31 -2.47 -17.53
C ASN A 16 -16.92 -2.40 -16.94
N LEU A 17 -15.86 -2.56 -17.74
CA LEU A 17 -14.47 -2.42 -17.31
C LEU A 17 -14.15 -0.98 -16.90
N ALA A 18 -14.53 -0.01 -17.73
CA ALA A 18 -14.33 1.41 -17.43
C ALA A 18 -15.06 1.82 -16.14
N THR A 19 -16.32 1.41 -15.99
CA THR A 19 -17.12 1.64 -14.77
C THR A 19 -16.46 0.97 -13.55
N GLY A 20 -15.94 -0.23 -13.70
CA GLY A 20 -15.22 -0.94 -12.63
C GLY A 20 -13.95 -0.19 -12.17
N ILE A 21 -13.17 0.34 -13.11
CA ILE A 21 -11.96 1.13 -12.81
C ILE A 21 -12.34 2.43 -12.08
N VAL A 22 -13.36 3.13 -12.51
CA VAL A 22 -13.85 4.35 -11.86
C VAL A 22 -14.34 4.05 -10.43
N LEU A 23 -15.10 2.98 -10.24
CA LEU A 23 -15.58 2.57 -8.92
C LEU A 23 -14.41 2.24 -7.97
N ILE A 24 -13.38 1.55 -8.43
CA ILE A 24 -12.18 1.26 -7.62
C ILE A 24 -11.43 2.56 -7.30
N PHE A 25 -11.32 3.49 -8.25
CA PHE A 25 -10.67 4.77 -8.02
C PHE A 25 -11.40 5.59 -6.96
N ILE A 26 -12.72 5.74 -7.08
CA ILE A 26 -13.56 6.43 -6.08
C ILE A 26 -13.44 5.74 -4.71
N ALA A 27 -13.47 4.41 -4.68
CA ALA A 27 -13.28 3.64 -3.46
C ALA A 27 -11.93 3.95 -2.80
N ASN A 28 -10.86 4.02 -3.56
CA ASN A 28 -9.54 4.35 -3.06
C ASN A 28 -9.45 5.78 -2.50
N VAL A 29 -10.10 6.75 -3.15
CA VAL A 29 -10.17 8.14 -2.64
C VAL A 29 -10.94 8.22 -1.31
N ILE A 30 -12.08 7.54 -1.22
CA ILE A 30 -12.88 7.47 0.01
C ILE A 30 -12.08 6.79 1.14
N ASN A 31 -11.44 5.67 0.85
CA ASN A 31 -10.57 4.97 1.80
C ASN A 31 -9.43 5.85 2.30
N LEU A 32 -8.83 6.65 1.40
CA LEU A 32 -7.80 7.61 1.77
C LEU A 32 -8.32 8.63 2.77
N LEU A 33 -9.46 9.26 2.50
CA LEU A 33 -10.03 10.29 3.37
C LEU A 33 -10.32 9.75 4.78
N PHE A 34 -10.94 8.56 4.87
CA PHE A 34 -11.17 7.90 6.16
C PHE A 34 -9.87 7.48 6.85
N SER A 35 -8.88 7.05 6.08
CA SER A 35 -7.56 6.66 6.60
C SER A 35 -6.80 7.87 7.15
N ILE A 36 -6.82 8.99 6.45
CA ILE A 36 -6.26 10.28 6.94
C ILE A 36 -6.96 10.68 8.24
N GLY A 37 -8.30 10.68 8.24
CA GLY A 37 -9.08 11.02 9.43
C GLY A 37 -8.71 10.14 10.62
N THR A 38 -8.68 8.81 10.45
CA THR A 38 -8.28 7.87 11.51
C THR A 38 -6.87 8.14 12.02
N ASN A 39 -5.90 8.31 11.10
CA ASN A 39 -4.49 8.50 11.47
C ASN A 39 -4.17 9.87 12.07
N LEU A 40 -5.07 10.85 11.95
CA LEU A 40 -4.96 12.15 12.63
C LEU A 40 -5.76 12.19 13.94
N ILE A 41 -6.96 11.59 13.97
CA ILE A 41 -7.81 11.59 15.16
C ILE A 41 -7.18 10.75 16.30
N LEU A 42 -6.77 9.52 16.02
CA LEU A 42 -6.27 8.63 17.06
C LEU A 42 -5.07 9.21 17.82
N PRO A 43 -3.97 9.66 17.18
CA PRO A 43 -2.81 10.15 17.92
C PRO A 43 -3.07 11.51 18.59
N LYS A 44 -4.09 12.26 18.16
CA LYS A 44 -4.45 13.54 18.80
C LYS A 44 -5.17 13.34 20.14
N PHE A 45 -6.02 12.32 20.25
CA PHE A 45 -6.93 12.15 21.38
C PHE A 45 -6.55 10.99 22.30
N LEU A 46 -5.71 10.06 21.85
CA LEU A 46 -5.23 8.94 22.65
C LEU A 46 -3.85 9.25 23.28
N SER A 47 -3.57 8.61 24.41
CA SER A 47 -2.21 8.54 24.93
C SER A 47 -1.27 7.88 23.91
N VAL A 48 0.00 8.19 24.02
CA VAL A 48 1.05 7.62 23.14
C VAL A 48 1.09 6.10 23.26
N GLU A 49 0.88 5.58 24.49
CA GLU A 49 0.86 4.16 24.79
C GLU A 49 -0.32 3.44 24.13
N SER A 50 -1.52 4.00 24.23
CA SER A 50 -2.72 3.43 23.60
C SER A 50 -2.63 3.48 22.07
N TYR A 51 -2.12 4.57 21.51
CA TYR A 51 -1.84 4.64 20.08
C TYR A 51 -0.78 3.63 19.64
N ALA A 52 0.30 3.45 20.41
CA ALA A 52 1.33 2.44 20.15
C ALA A 52 0.75 1.01 20.14
N ALA A 53 -0.17 0.70 21.07
CA ALA A 53 -0.84 -0.60 21.12
C ALA A 53 -1.69 -0.85 19.87
N ILE A 54 -2.46 0.17 19.41
CA ILE A 54 -3.23 0.08 18.16
C ILE A 54 -2.29 -0.09 16.95
N LYS A 55 -1.17 0.63 16.88
CA LYS A 55 -0.18 0.48 15.82
C LYS A 55 0.54 -0.86 15.86
N THR A 56 0.77 -1.42 17.06
CA THR A 56 1.26 -2.78 17.24
C THR A 56 0.28 -3.81 16.67
N TYR A 57 -1.01 -3.66 16.97
CA TYR A 57 -2.06 -4.51 16.39
C TYR A 57 -2.03 -4.40 14.85
N GLN A 58 -1.97 -3.19 14.29
CA GLN A 58 -1.87 -2.98 12.85
C GLN A 58 -0.63 -3.64 12.24
N LEU A 59 0.50 -3.59 12.95
CA LEU A 59 1.74 -4.27 12.54
C LEU A 59 1.56 -5.78 12.53
N TYR A 60 0.94 -6.38 13.56
CA TYR A 60 0.67 -7.82 13.62
C TYR A 60 -0.26 -8.28 12.52
N ILE A 61 -1.36 -7.55 12.28
CA ILE A 61 -2.33 -7.94 11.25
C ILE A 61 -1.80 -7.82 9.82
N THR A 62 -0.71 -7.06 9.59
CA THR A 62 -0.03 -7.02 8.30
C THR A 62 0.45 -8.41 7.87
N TYR A 63 0.73 -9.29 8.82
CA TYR A 63 1.20 -10.65 8.56
C TYR A 63 0.10 -11.71 8.57
N VAL A 64 -1.13 -11.36 8.92
CA VAL A 64 -2.26 -12.32 8.98
C VAL A 64 -2.52 -12.97 7.62
N GLY A 65 -2.36 -12.21 6.52
CA GLY A 65 -2.51 -12.74 5.17
C GLY A 65 -1.54 -13.88 4.80
N VAL A 66 -0.38 -14.00 5.48
CA VAL A 66 0.53 -15.14 5.25
C VAL A 66 -0.04 -16.45 5.82
N LEU A 67 -0.86 -16.36 6.85
CA LEU A 67 -1.38 -17.50 7.60
C LEU A 67 -2.47 -18.29 6.86
N HIS A 68 -2.86 -17.88 5.63
CA HIS A 68 -3.59 -18.77 4.71
C HIS A 68 -2.66 -19.60 3.81
N PHE A 69 -1.33 -19.46 3.94
CA PHE A 69 -0.29 -20.23 3.26
C PHE A 69 -0.43 -20.25 1.72
N GLY A 70 -1.02 -19.21 1.14
CA GLY A 70 -1.25 -19.13 -0.32
C GLY A 70 -2.58 -19.71 -0.78
N PHE A 71 -3.43 -20.24 0.11
CA PHE A 71 -4.71 -20.84 -0.27
C PHE A 71 -5.61 -19.84 -1.03
N ASN A 72 -5.71 -18.60 -0.54
CA ASN A 72 -6.51 -17.56 -1.19
C ASN A 72 -5.95 -17.16 -2.56
N ASP A 73 -4.62 -17.15 -2.71
CA ASP A 73 -3.96 -16.87 -3.98
C ASP A 73 -4.15 -18.02 -4.99
N GLY A 74 -4.09 -19.27 -4.53
CA GLY A 74 -4.41 -20.45 -5.36
C GLY A 74 -5.85 -20.42 -5.86
N MET A 75 -6.80 -20.12 -4.98
CA MET A 75 -8.20 -19.92 -5.32
C MET A 75 -8.39 -18.78 -6.34
N TYR A 76 -7.68 -17.66 -6.15
CA TYR A 76 -7.70 -16.54 -7.10
C TYR A 76 -7.30 -16.98 -8.51
N LEU A 77 -6.26 -17.81 -8.63
CA LEU A 77 -5.84 -18.39 -9.92
C LEU A 77 -6.87 -19.36 -10.48
N LYS A 78 -7.47 -20.21 -9.64
CA LYS A 78 -8.46 -21.22 -10.04
C LYS A 78 -9.72 -20.61 -10.63
N TYR A 79 -10.16 -19.49 -10.10
CA TYR A 79 -11.43 -18.84 -10.52
C TYR A 79 -11.22 -17.60 -11.41
N GLY A 80 -9.98 -17.17 -11.62
CA GLY A 80 -9.66 -16.01 -12.44
C GLY A 80 -10.25 -16.06 -13.84
N GLY A 81 -10.88 -14.95 -14.27
CA GLY A 81 -11.50 -14.82 -15.59
C GLY A 81 -12.84 -15.54 -15.77
N LYS A 82 -13.36 -16.24 -14.77
CA LYS A 82 -14.70 -16.86 -14.81
C LYS A 82 -15.76 -15.81 -14.44
N SER A 83 -16.94 -15.88 -15.06
CA SER A 83 -18.11 -15.11 -14.58
C SER A 83 -18.80 -15.86 -13.44
N PHE A 84 -19.54 -15.12 -12.59
CA PHE A 84 -20.28 -15.70 -11.45
C PHE A 84 -21.17 -16.89 -11.86
N ASP A 85 -21.84 -16.79 -13.00
CA ASP A 85 -22.76 -17.84 -13.48
C ASP A 85 -22.03 -19.12 -13.92
N LYS A 86 -20.77 -19.00 -14.34
CA LYS A 86 -19.91 -20.11 -14.76
C LYS A 86 -19.13 -20.75 -13.60
N LEU A 87 -19.26 -20.22 -12.38
CA LEU A 87 -18.66 -20.83 -11.21
C LEU A 87 -19.35 -22.13 -10.82
N ASN A 88 -18.58 -23.16 -10.55
CA ASN A 88 -19.06 -24.32 -9.80
C ASN A 88 -19.24 -23.91 -8.34
N LYS A 89 -20.46 -23.52 -7.97
CA LYS A 89 -20.80 -22.99 -6.65
C LYS A 89 -20.51 -24.00 -5.53
N SER A 90 -20.73 -25.30 -5.81
CA SER A 90 -20.41 -26.36 -4.85
C SER A 90 -18.90 -26.44 -4.58
N ASP A 91 -18.07 -26.31 -5.62
CA ASP A 91 -16.63 -26.32 -5.48
C ASP A 91 -16.14 -25.09 -4.66
N VAL A 92 -16.70 -23.91 -4.91
CA VAL A 92 -16.38 -22.69 -4.13
C VAL A 92 -16.75 -22.88 -2.65
N LEU A 93 -17.91 -23.47 -2.37
CA LEU A 93 -18.38 -23.73 -0.99
C LEU A 93 -17.54 -24.79 -0.28
N ASN A 94 -17.10 -25.84 -0.98
CA ASN A 94 -16.22 -26.86 -0.43
C ASN A 94 -14.83 -26.27 -0.11
N ASN A 95 -14.29 -25.43 -0.99
CA ASN A 95 -13.03 -24.73 -0.75
C ASN A 95 -13.14 -23.79 0.45
N LEU A 96 -14.25 -23.06 0.57
CA LEU A 96 -14.51 -22.21 1.71
C LEU A 96 -14.62 -22.99 3.03
N SER A 97 -15.29 -24.16 3.01
CA SER A 97 -15.36 -25.03 4.17
C SER A 97 -13.98 -25.58 4.57
N THR A 98 -13.19 -26.00 3.62
CA THR A 98 -11.79 -26.45 3.83
C THR A 98 -10.95 -25.32 4.45
N LEU A 99 -11.02 -24.11 3.90
CA LEU A 99 -10.33 -22.94 4.44
C LEU A 99 -10.76 -22.62 5.88
N ARG A 100 -12.05 -22.70 6.20
CA ARG A 100 -12.55 -22.45 7.56
C ARG A 100 -11.91 -23.37 8.57
N ILE A 101 -11.98 -24.68 8.34
CA ILE A 101 -11.41 -25.67 9.27
C ILE A 101 -9.91 -25.41 9.43
N PHE A 102 -9.22 -25.16 8.34
CA PHE A 102 -7.79 -24.82 8.36
C PHE A 102 -7.52 -23.57 9.18
N GLN A 103 -8.29 -22.48 8.96
CA GLN A 103 -8.10 -21.23 9.69
C GLN A 103 -8.49 -21.33 11.17
N VAL A 104 -9.45 -22.17 11.55
CA VAL A 104 -9.72 -22.45 12.97
C VAL A 104 -8.50 -23.05 13.64
N VAL A 105 -7.85 -24.05 13.03
CA VAL A 105 -6.64 -24.66 13.58
C VAL A 105 -5.52 -23.63 13.72
N VAL A 106 -5.24 -22.86 12.68
CA VAL A 106 -4.20 -21.80 12.71
C VAL A 106 -4.52 -20.77 13.80
N THR A 107 -5.76 -20.31 13.90
CA THR A 107 -6.20 -19.33 14.89
C THR A 107 -6.00 -19.85 16.31
N VAL A 108 -6.41 -21.10 16.59
CA VAL A 108 -6.25 -21.71 17.93
C VAL A 108 -4.78 -21.82 18.31
N ILE A 109 -3.91 -22.22 17.39
CA ILE A 109 -2.45 -22.27 17.62
C ILE A 109 -1.92 -20.87 17.96
N CYS A 110 -2.28 -19.84 17.19
CA CYS A 110 -1.83 -18.46 17.43
C CYS A 110 -2.38 -17.89 18.74
N ILE A 111 -3.63 -18.21 19.12
CA ILE A 111 -4.19 -17.85 20.43
C ILE A 111 -3.37 -18.51 21.54
N GLY A 112 -3.05 -19.80 21.43
CA GLY A 112 -2.21 -20.49 22.41
C GLY A 112 -0.84 -19.82 22.60
N VAL A 113 -0.19 -19.42 21.51
CA VAL A 113 1.08 -18.66 21.57
C VAL A 113 0.87 -17.31 22.24
N SER A 114 -0.18 -16.57 21.90
CA SER A 114 -0.46 -15.25 22.48
C SER A 114 -0.71 -15.30 23.98
N VAL A 115 -1.43 -16.32 24.44
CA VAL A 115 -1.67 -16.57 25.88
C VAL A 115 -0.37 -16.92 26.60
N ALA A 116 0.45 -17.79 26.00
CA ALA A 116 1.75 -18.14 26.56
C ALA A 116 2.70 -16.93 26.70
N LEU A 117 2.66 -16.02 25.72
CA LEU A 117 3.45 -14.77 25.75
C LEU A 117 2.82 -13.66 26.60
N LYS A 118 1.58 -13.84 27.08
CA LYS A 118 0.82 -12.84 27.86
C LYS A 118 0.69 -11.49 27.13
N ASP A 119 0.63 -11.50 25.80
CA ASP A 119 0.48 -10.31 24.97
C ASP A 119 -0.99 -10.15 24.54
N ALA A 120 -1.70 -9.19 25.16
CA ALA A 120 -3.12 -8.92 24.85
C ALA A 120 -3.31 -8.39 23.43
N VAL A 121 -2.37 -7.64 22.88
CA VAL A 121 -2.46 -7.12 21.50
C VAL A 121 -2.28 -8.24 20.51
N LEU A 122 -1.34 -9.16 20.76
CA LEU A 122 -1.14 -10.34 19.94
C LEU A 122 -2.35 -11.29 20.02
N LEU A 123 -2.98 -11.39 21.20
CA LEU A 123 -4.23 -12.17 21.37
C LEU A 123 -5.35 -11.63 20.46
N MET A 124 -5.57 -10.32 20.45
CA MET A 124 -6.57 -9.70 19.56
C MET A 124 -6.22 -9.89 18.09
N ALA A 125 -4.93 -9.79 17.73
CA ALA A 125 -4.46 -10.08 16.38
C ALA A 125 -4.62 -11.56 16.01
N SER A 126 -4.49 -12.48 16.96
CA SER A 126 -4.71 -13.92 16.74
C SER A 126 -6.19 -14.25 16.52
N ILE A 127 -7.09 -13.68 17.30
CA ILE A 127 -8.53 -13.89 17.15
C ILE A 127 -9.02 -13.42 15.77
N VAL A 128 -8.48 -12.34 15.24
CA VAL A 128 -8.91 -11.79 13.95
C VAL A 128 -8.40 -12.58 12.73
N ILE A 129 -7.44 -13.53 12.90
CA ILE A 129 -6.90 -14.35 11.80
C ILE A 129 -8.02 -15.03 11.03
N PHE A 130 -8.93 -15.67 11.75
CA PHE A 130 -10.04 -16.42 11.16
C PHE A 130 -10.96 -15.54 10.30
N PRO A 131 -11.64 -14.51 10.83
CA PRO A 131 -12.55 -13.71 10.02
C PRO A 131 -11.82 -12.90 8.93
N MET A 132 -10.59 -12.49 9.17
CA MET A 132 -9.83 -11.69 8.21
C MET A 132 -9.43 -12.51 6.97
N ASN A 133 -8.95 -13.75 7.13
CA ASN A 133 -8.60 -14.61 6.01
C ASN A 133 -9.84 -15.11 5.24
N LEU A 134 -10.97 -15.35 5.92
CA LEU A 134 -12.23 -15.68 5.25
C LEU A 134 -12.81 -14.48 4.49
N LYS A 135 -12.75 -13.27 5.07
CA LYS A 135 -13.10 -12.04 4.36
C LYS A 135 -12.21 -11.86 3.11
N ALA A 136 -10.89 -12.08 3.25
CA ALA A 136 -9.94 -11.99 2.14
C ALA A 136 -10.25 -13.01 1.03
N TYR A 137 -10.73 -14.21 1.38
CA TYR A 137 -11.20 -15.18 0.39
C TYR A 137 -12.31 -14.61 -0.50
N TYR A 138 -13.35 -14.00 0.10
CA TYR A 138 -14.43 -13.38 -0.67
C TYR A 138 -13.94 -12.19 -1.51
N GLN A 139 -13.07 -11.35 -0.96
CA GLN A 139 -12.48 -10.23 -1.69
C GLN A 139 -11.73 -10.72 -2.94
N SER A 140 -10.87 -11.72 -2.77
CA SER A 140 -10.11 -12.33 -3.87
C SER A 140 -11.03 -13.02 -4.89
N LEU A 141 -12.08 -13.70 -4.43
CA LEU A 141 -13.06 -14.33 -5.31
C LEU A 141 -13.80 -13.29 -6.18
N TYR A 142 -14.34 -12.23 -5.57
CA TYR A 142 -15.05 -11.19 -6.31
C TYR A 142 -14.13 -10.43 -7.27
N GLN A 143 -12.88 -10.23 -6.88
CA GLN A 143 -11.87 -9.64 -7.76
C GLN A 143 -11.53 -10.56 -8.94
N ALA A 144 -11.35 -11.86 -8.70
CA ALA A 144 -11.02 -12.88 -9.71
C ALA A 144 -12.10 -12.99 -10.79
N ILE A 145 -13.38 -12.89 -10.40
CA ILE A 145 -14.53 -12.99 -11.31
C ILE A 145 -14.98 -11.65 -11.91
N GLY A 146 -14.27 -10.54 -11.59
CA GLY A 146 -14.56 -9.22 -12.15
C GLY A 146 -15.75 -8.48 -11.52
N GLU A 147 -16.24 -8.91 -10.37
CA GLU A 147 -17.31 -8.25 -9.60
C GLU A 147 -16.75 -7.07 -8.76
N PHE A 148 -16.12 -6.12 -9.43
CA PHE A 148 -15.40 -5.00 -8.81
C PHE A 148 -16.29 -4.10 -7.94
N GLY A 149 -17.58 -3.99 -8.25
CA GLY A 149 -18.52 -3.19 -7.45
C GLY A 149 -18.71 -3.77 -6.05
N ILE A 150 -18.76 -5.10 -5.90
CA ILE A 150 -18.86 -5.77 -4.59
C ILE A 150 -17.53 -5.63 -3.85
N TYR A 151 -16.41 -5.87 -4.55
CA TYR A 151 -15.07 -5.70 -4.00
C TYR A 151 -14.86 -4.30 -3.40
N SER A 152 -15.21 -3.24 -4.16
CA SER A 152 -15.08 -1.85 -3.72
C SER A 152 -15.97 -1.52 -2.52
N LYS A 153 -17.21 -2.05 -2.49
CA LYS A 153 -18.11 -1.89 -1.33
C LYS A 153 -17.54 -2.51 -0.07
N ILE A 154 -16.95 -3.70 -0.17
CA ILE A 154 -16.30 -4.37 0.97
C ILE A 154 -15.18 -3.49 1.53
N MET A 155 -14.27 -3.03 0.65
CA MET A 155 -13.16 -2.17 1.06
C MET A 155 -13.64 -0.90 1.77
N ASN A 156 -14.59 -0.18 1.16
CA ASN A 156 -15.12 1.07 1.72
C ASN A 156 -15.84 0.86 3.05
N THR A 157 -16.60 -0.23 3.18
CA THR A 157 -17.30 -0.55 4.42
C THR A 157 -16.30 -0.79 5.56
N VAL A 158 -15.24 -1.56 5.32
CA VAL A 158 -14.21 -1.81 6.34
C VAL A 158 -13.60 -0.51 6.82
N THR A 159 -13.11 0.32 5.91
CA THR A 159 -12.39 1.56 6.25
C THR A 159 -13.34 2.60 6.84
N GLY A 160 -14.52 2.77 6.26
CA GLY A 160 -15.51 3.74 6.73
C GLY A 160 -16.04 3.41 8.12
N VAL A 161 -16.43 2.14 8.36
CA VAL A 161 -16.92 1.74 9.68
C VAL A 161 -15.81 1.83 10.72
N THR A 162 -14.55 1.47 10.38
CA THR A 162 -13.42 1.66 11.29
C THR A 162 -13.23 3.14 11.67
N PHE A 163 -13.34 4.06 10.69
CA PHE A 163 -13.28 5.49 10.97
C PHE A 163 -14.39 5.93 11.93
N PHE A 164 -15.64 5.54 11.68
CA PHE A 164 -16.77 5.90 12.56
C PHE A 164 -16.64 5.27 13.95
N ILE A 165 -16.17 4.03 14.07
CA ILE A 165 -15.87 3.40 15.37
C ILE A 165 -14.86 4.27 16.13
N ASN A 166 -13.77 4.67 15.50
CA ASN A 166 -12.74 5.50 16.12
C ASN A 166 -13.31 6.86 16.54
N ALA A 167 -14.07 7.51 15.67
CA ALA A 167 -14.71 8.78 15.98
C ALA A 167 -15.69 8.68 17.18
N ILE A 168 -16.51 7.63 17.23
CA ILE A 168 -17.45 7.39 18.32
C ILE A 168 -16.70 7.15 19.64
N LEU A 169 -15.69 6.28 19.65
CA LEU A 169 -14.90 5.99 20.85
C LEU A 169 -14.19 7.23 21.38
N VAL A 170 -13.62 8.05 20.49
CA VAL A 170 -12.90 9.27 20.85
C VAL A 170 -13.84 10.37 21.32
N PHE A 171 -14.89 10.69 20.56
CA PHE A 171 -15.70 11.89 20.82
C PHE A 171 -16.86 11.66 21.79
N PHE A 172 -17.51 10.46 21.75
CA PHE A 172 -18.66 10.16 22.62
C PHE A 172 -18.20 9.45 23.89
N PHE A 173 -17.42 8.37 23.78
CA PHE A 173 -16.99 7.62 24.96
C PHE A 173 -15.75 8.20 25.62
N LYS A 174 -14.99 9.04 24.93
CA LYS A 174 -13.75 9.70 25.42
C LYS A 174 -12.81 8.71 26.09
N THR A 175 -12.73 7.49 25.57
CA THR A 175 -11.92 6.42 26.16
C THR A 175 -10.54 6.38 25.56
N ASP A 176 -9.53 6.29 26.43
CA ASP A 176 -8.14 6.09 26.04
C ASP A 176 -7.74 4.60 26.08
N ASN A 177 -8.64 3.71 26.52
CA ASN A 177 -8.29 2.29 26.61
C ASN A 177 -8.30 1.63 25.21
N TYR A 178 -7.09 1.31 24.70
CA TYR A 178 -6.90 0.67 23.40
C TYR A 178 -7.65 -0.64 23.22
N ILE A 179 -7.96 -1.38 24.30
CA ILE A 179 -8.63 -2.67 24.24
C ILE A 179 -10.01 -2.54 23.59
N TYR A 180 -10.77 -1.47 23.88
CA TYR A 180 -12.08 -1.25 23.26
C TYR A 180 -11.97 -1.06 21.75
N TYR A 181 -10.94 -0.36 21.26
CA TYR A 181 -10.66 -0.20 19.84
C TYR A 181 -10.38 -1.56 19.19
N LEU A 182 -9.52 -2.37 19.80
CA LEU A 182 -9.13 -3.68 19.26
C LEU A 182 -10.31 -4.65 19.24
N ILE A 183 -11.13 -4.71 20.31
CA ILE A 183 -12.34 -5.54 20.37
C ILE A 183 -13.29 -5.17 19.22
N LEU A 184 -13.54 -3.88 19.01
CA LEU A 184 -14.43 -3.43 17.94
C LEU A 184 -13.85 -3.68 16.53
N TYR A 185 -12.53 -3.58 16.34
CA TYR A 185 -11.90 -3.96 15.07
C TYR A 185 -12.02 -5.46 14.79
N VAL A 186 -11.85 -6.29 15.82
CA VAL A 186 -12.06 -7.74 15.72
C VAL A 186 -13.52 -8.04 15.40
N ALA A 187 -14.46 -7.46 16.17
CA ALA A 187 -15.90 -7.64 15.96
C ALA A 187 -16.33 -7.19 14.54
N LEU A 188 -15.82 -6.08 14.05
CA LEU A 188 -16.09 -5.60 12.70
C LEU A 188 -15.68 -6.62 11.63
N ASN A 189 -14.51 -7.25 11.79
CA ASN A 189 -14.07 -8.27 10.83
C ASN A 189 -14.98 -9.51 10.87
N PHE A 190 -15.49 -9.91 12.04
CA PHE A 190 -16.49 -10.99 12.16
C PHE A 190 -17.81 -10.62 11.48
N VAL A 191 -18.33 -9.42 11.74
CA VAL A 191 -19.60 -8.95 11.15
C VAL A 191 -19.48 -8.90 9.62
N ILE A 192 -18.38 -8.37 9.09
CA ILE A 192 -18.18 -8.28 7.64
C ILE A 192 -18.04 -9.68 7.01
N TRP A 193 -17.28 -10.58 7.66
CA TRP A 193 -17.19 -11.96 7.18
C TRP A 193 -18.55 -12.64 7.13
N ILE A 194 -19.35 -12.58 8.22
CA ILE A 194 -20.68 -13.16 8.28
C ILE A 194 -21.60 -12.56 7.20
N ALA A 195 -21.58 -11.24 7.03
CA ALA A 195 -22.36 -10.56 6.01
C ALA A 195 -21.99 -11.02 4.59
N LEU A 196 -20.70 -11.16 4.29
CA LEU A 196 -20.22 -11.65 2.99
C LEU A 196 -20.64 -13.09 2.72
N GLU A 197 -20.59 -13.92 3.75
CA GLU A 197 -21.00 -15.29 3.67
C GLU A 197 -22.50 -15.41 3.38
N PHE A 198 -23.31 -14.65 4.09
CA PHE A 198 -24.75 -14.59 3.86
C PHE A 198 -25.08 -14.07 2.44
N LEU A 199 -24.43 -13.00 2.00
CA LEU A 199 -24.61 -12.44 0.67
C LEU A 199 -24.21 -13.43 -0.44
N PHE A 200 -23.12 -14.16 -0.24
CA PHE A 200 -22.68 -15.17 -1.20
C PHE A 200 -23.67 -16.33 -1.27
N GLN A 201 -24.11 -16.87 -0.13
CA GLN A 201 -25.12 -17.95 -0.08
C GLN A 201 -26.41 -17.55 -0.79
N LYS A 202 -26.91 -16.34 -0.49
CA LYS A 202 -28.13 -15.81 -1.14
C LYS A 202 -27.97 -15.70 -2.66
N LYS A 203 -26.84 -15.17 -3.13
CA LYS A 203 -26.54 -15.01 -4.58
C LYS A 203 -26.30 -16.37 -5.25
N ALA A 204 -25.68 -17.33 -4.53
CA ALA A 204 -25.36 -18.64 -5.06
C ALA A 204 -26.58 -19.59 -5.08
N GLY A 205 -27.59 -19.33 -4.26
CA GLY A 205 -28.73 -20.24 -4.05
C GLY A 205 -28.36 -21.55 -3.39
N CYS A 206 -27.28 -21.59 -2.64
CA CYS A 206 -26.74 -22.79 -2.00
C CYS A 206 -26.36 -22.50 -0.56
N HIS A 207 -26.59 -23.46 0.35
CA HIS A 207 -26.16 -23.36 1.74
C HIS A 207 -24.75 -23.89 1.92
N ILE A 208 -24.00 -23.24 2.81
CA ILE A 208 -22.64 -23.64 3.12
C ILE A 208 -22.64 -24.90 3.97
N ARG A 209 -21.86 -25.87 3.56
CA ARG A 209 -21.56 -27.07 4.34
C ARG A 209 -20.41 -26.75 5.30
N TRP A 210 -20.65 -26.77 6.62
CA TRP A 210 -19.67 -26.35 7.63
C TRP A 210 -18.53 -27.35 7.87
N MET A 211 -18.69 -28.62 7.49
CA MET A 211 -17.77 -29.71 7.87
C MET A 211 -17.20 -30.51 6.71
N VAL A 212 -17.07 -29.90 5.54
CA VAL A 212 -16.36 -30.56 4.44
C VAL A 212 -14.91 -30.10 4.45
N PHE A 213 -14.00 -31.02 4.77
CA PHE A 213 -12.56 -30.77 4.69
C PHE A 213 -11.95 -31.67 3.63
N ASP A 214 -11.33 -31.05 2.65
CA ASP A 214 -10.62 -31.73 1.58
C ASP A 214 -9.12 -31.45 1.66
N TRP A 215 -8.36 -32.39 2.20
CA TRP A 215 -6.90 -32.28 2.32
C TRP A 215 -6.20 -32.12 0.98
N LYS A 216 -6.68 -32.84 -0.04
CA LYS A 216 -6.08 -32.81 -1.38
C LYS A 216 -6.27 -31.42 -1.99
N GLU A 217 -7.44 -30.85 -1.86
CA GLU A 217 -7.75 -29.49 -2.33
C GLU A 217 -6.97 -28.43 -1.54
N LEU A 218 -6.85 -28.56 -0.21
CA LEU A 218 -6.02 -27.68 0.59
C LEU A 218 -4.58 -27.62 0.05
N VAL A 219 -3.97 -28.79 -0.13
CA VAL A 219 -2.58 -28.87 -0.60
C VAL A 219 -2.44 -28.34 -2.03
N ASN A 220 -3.40 -28.62 -2.91
CA ASN A 220 -3.39 -28.13 -4.29
C ASN A 220 -3.46 -26.60 -4.35
N GLN A 221 -4.35 -25.97 -3.57
CA GLN A 221 -4.48 -24.51 -3.53
C GLN A 221 -3.24 -23.86 -2.93
N ILE A 222 -2.68 -24.42 -1.84
CA ILE A 222 -1.43 -23.94 -1.25
C ILE A 222 -0.29 -24.01 -2.28
N LYS A 223 -0.09 -25.16 -2.94
CA LYS A 223 0.96 -25.31 -3.96
C LYS A 223 0.81 -24.33 -5.11
N ALA A 224 -0.41 -24.06 -5.55
CA ALA A 224 -0.68 -23.11 -6.63
C ALA A 224 -0.42 -21.65 -6.24
N GLY A 225 -0.72 -21.28 -4.99
CA GLY A 225 -0.69 -19.88 -4.56
C GLY A 225 0.50 -19.48 -3.71
N VAL A 226 1.29 -20.40 -3.16
CA VAL A 226 2.36 -20.08 -2.20
C VAL A 226 3.41 -19.11 -2.76
N LEU A 227 3.74 -19.19 -4.04
CA LEU A 227 4.71 -18.27 -4.65
C LEU A 227 4.16 -16.84 -4.77
N ILE A 228 2.86 -16.69 -5.04
CA ILE A 228 2.21 -15.38 -5.08
C ILE A 228 2.16 -14.81 -3.66
N MET A 229 1.74 -15.64 -2.69
CA MET A 229 1.72 -15.25 -1.28
C MET A 229 3.11 -14.81 -0.81
N LEU A 230 4.17 -15.58 -1.13
CA LEU A 230 5.54 -15.20 -0.77
C LEU A 230 5.97 -13.86 -1.39
N GLY A 231 5.54 -13.56 -2.62
CA GLY A 231 5.76 -12.26 -3.23
C GLY A 231 5.10 -11.13 -2.44
N ASN A 232 3.82 -11.28 -2.10
CA ASN A 232 3.07 -10.30 -1.31
C ASN A 232 3.62 -10.15 0.13
N PHE A 233 4.00 -11.28 0.76
CA PHE A 233 4.61 -11.30 2.08
C PHE A 233 5.94 -10.55 2.12
N SER A 234 6.68 -10.74 1.10
CA SER A 234 7.97 -10.11 0.92
C SER A 234 7.86 -8.58 0.88
N ASP A 235 6.86 -8.03 0.19
CA ASP A 235 6.56 -6.59 0.21
C ASP A 235 6.17 -6.13 1.63
N SER A 236 5.40 -6.92 2.34
CA SER A 236 5.02 -6.64 3.74
C SER A 236 6.23 -6.61 4.68
N ILE A 237 7.21 -7.51 4.52
CA ILE A 237 8.47 -7.48 5.29
C ILE A 237 9.22 -6.19 5.01
N MET A 238 9.43 -5.86 3.75
CA MET A 238 10.20 -4.69 3.36
C MET A 238 9.60 -3.39 3.92
N THR A 239 8.28 -3.27 3.86
CA THR A 239 7.57 -2.06 4.29
C THR A 239 7.35 -1.96 5.80
N SER A 240 7.67 -3.01 6.58
CA SER A 240 7.42 -3.03 8.03
C SER A 240 8.64 -3.41 8.88
N MET A 241 9.76 -3.73 8.26
CA MET A 241 10.98 -4.18 8.94
C MET A 241 11.51 -3.13 9.93
N ASP A 242 11.63 -1.89 9.51
CA ASP A 242 12.05 -0.75 10.31
C ASP A 242 11.18 -0.58 11.57
N ARG A 243 9.86 -0.70 11.42
CA ARG A 243 8.90 -0.62 12.53
C ARG A 243 9.11 -1.72 13.58
N TRP A 244 9.48 -2.94 13.15
CA TRP A 244 9.82 -4.01 14.07
C TRP A 244 11.10 -3.69 14.86
N PHE A 245 12.12 -3.20 14.18
CA PHE A 245 13.36 -2.79 14.84
C PHE A 245 13.12 -1.66 15.85
N VAL A 246 12.37 -0.62 15.47
CA VAL A 246 12.04 0.48 16.39
C VAL A 246 11.23 -0.02 17.58
N LYS A 247 10.23 -0.89 17.36
CA LYS A 247 9.39 -1.43 18.42
C LYS A 247 10.19 -2.25 19.44
N ILE A 248 11.09 -3.11 18.95
CA ILE A 248 11.83 -4.05 19.80
C ILE A 248 13.00 -3.35 20.52
N PHE A 249 13.70 -2.45 19.85
CA PHE A 249 15.00 -1.96 20.31
C PHE A 249 15.01 -0.51 20.80
N VAL A 250 14.02 0.32 20.45
CA VAL A 250 13.98 1.73 20.87
C VAL A 250 12.93 1.96 21.96
N GLY A 251 11.74 1.37 21.79
CA GLY A 251 10.69 1.43 22.82
C GLY A 251 9.36 1.96 22.31
N THR A 252 8.36 1.93 23.19
CA THR A 252 6.95 2.15 22.85
C THR A 252 6.66 3.55 22.31
N VAL A 253 7.19 4.60 22.95
CA VAL A 253 6.98 5.99 22.53
C VAL A 253 7.61 6.24 21.16
N ALA A 254 8.86 5.82 20.98
CA ALA A 254 9.56 5.94 19.70
C ALA A 254 8.84 5.17 18.60
N PHE A 255 8.30 3.98 18.89
CA PHE A 255 7.51 3.22 17.95
C PHE A 255 6.22 3.92 17.57
N ALA A 256 5.49 4.54 18.51
CA ALA A 256 4.28 5.31 18.22
C ALA A 256 4.57 6.47 17.26
N GLN A 257 5.62 7.25 17.55
CA GLN A 257 6.06 8.38 16.75
C GLN A 257 6.52 7.91 15.35
N TYR A 258 7.28 6.83 15.26
CA TYR A 258 7.72 6.25 14.00
C TYR A 258 6.54 5.72 13.17
N ALA A 259 5.63 4.97 13.79
CA ALA A 259 4.46 4.42 13.12
C ALA A 259 3.50 5.53 12.64
N PHE A 260 3.44 6.66 13.35
CA PHE A 260 2.73 7.86 12.86
C PHE A 260 3.39 8.39 11.58
N ALA A 261 4.70 8.62 11.58
CA ALA A 261 5.44 9.11 10.43
C ALA A 261 5.28 8.20 9.19
N VAL A 262 5.37 6.87 9.38
CA VAL A 262 5.10 5.87 8.32
C VAL A 262 3.66 5.97 7.80
N SER A 263 2.69 6.22 8.69
CA SER A 263 1.28 6.36 8.28
C SER A 263 1.06 7.60 7.41
N MET A 264 1.77 8.69 7.70
CA MET A 264 1.71 9.92 6.89
C MET A 264 2.42 9.74 5.55
N GLU A 265 3.59 9.12 5.55
CA GLU A 265 4.35 8.79 4.34
C GLU A 265 3.53 7.89 3.39
N HIS A 266 2.79 6.93 3.94
CA HIS A 266 1.98 6.01 3.14
C HIS A 266 0.89 6.70 2.30
N PHE A 267 0.44 7.89 2.68
CA PHE A 267 -0.52 8.68 1.88
C PHE A 267 0.03 9.09 0.51
N LEU A 268 1.35 9.18 0.35
CA LEU A 268 1.97 9.45 -0.94
C LEU A 268 1.66 8.35 -1.97
N SER A 269 1.44 7.12 -1.50
CA SER A 269 1.09 5.99 -2.36
C SER A 269 -0.17 6.23 -3.18
N VAL A 270 -1.09 7.07 -2.70
CA VAL A 270 -2.33 7.42 -3.41
C VAL A 270 -2.06 8.22 -4.69
N ALA A 271 -1.03 9.04 -4.69
CA ALA A 271 -0.59 9.75 -5.91
C ALA A 271 0.29 8.85 -6.81
N VAL A 272 1.15 8.03 -6.19
CA VAL A 272 2.13 7.20 -6.90
C VAL A 272 1.47 5.99 -7.57
N SER A 273 0.50 5.32 -6.93
CA SER A 273 -0.08 4.07 -7.43
C SER A 273 -0.83 4.21 -8.75
N PRO A 274 -1.75 5.19 -8.94
CA PRO A 274 -2.42 5.38 -10.23
C PRO A 274 -1.44 5.74 -11.34
N LEU A 275 -0.44 6.57 -11.02
CA LEU A 275 0.62 6.94 -11.96
C LEU A 275 1.42 5.71 -12.39
N SER A 276 1.83 4.86 -11.46
CA SER A 276 2.55 3.61 -11.74
C SER A 276 1.74 2.66 -12.64
N ILE A 277 0.44 2.47 -12.35
CA ILE A 277 -0.45 1.62 -13.16
C ILE A 277 -0.58 2.14 -14.59
N THR A 278 -0.77 3.44 -14.75
CA THR A 278 -0.89 4.08 -16.07
C THR A 278 0.41 3.94 -16.85
N LEU A 279 1.54 4.15 -16.19
CA LEU A 279 2.87 4.02 -16.81
C LEU A 279 3.18 2.59 -17.22
N TYR A 280 2.74 1.57 -16.49
CA TYR A 280 2.92 0.18 -16.89
C TYR A 280 2.33 -0.09 -18.28
N ASN A 281 1.07 0.31 -18.51
CA ASN A 281 0.41 0.13 -19.81
C ASN A 281 1.13 0.87 -20.94
N TYR A 282 1.69 2.04 -20.63
CA TYR A 282 2.48 2.81 -21.59
C TYR A 282 3.82 2.12 -21.90
N LEU A 283 4.51 1.62 -20.87
CA LEU A 283 5.83 0.98 -20.97
C LEU A 283 5.79 -0.40 -21.64
N CYS A 284 4.64 -1.07 -21.69
CA CYS A 284 4.45 -2.30 -22.45
C CYS A 284 4.51 -2.09 -23.98
N LYS A 285 4.38 -0.84 -24.45
CA LYS A 285 4.58 -0.49 -25.87
C LYS A 285 6.07 -0.30 -26.14
N ASN A 286 6.52 -0.64 -27.36
CA ASN A 286 7.91 -0.43 -27.77
C ASN A 286 8.22 1.08 -27.83
N ILE A 287 8.68 1.65 -26.70
CA ILE A 287 8.98 3.07 -26.57
C ILE A 287 10.49 3.29 -26.79
N PRO A 288 10.87 4.25 -27.65
CA PRO A 288 12.28 4.60 -27.84
C PRO A 288 12.93 5.10 -26.55
N ASN A 289 14.19 4.74 -26.33
CA ASN A 289 14.95 5.07 -25.11
C ASN A 289 14.99 6.57 -24.79
N TYR A 290 15.01 7.44 -25.80
CA TYR A 290 15.00 8.89 -25.58
C TYR A 290 13.69 9.38 -24.94
N LYS A 291 12.53 8.76 -25.29
CA LYS A 291 11.24 9.07 -24.65
C LYS A 291 11.20 8.54 -23.23
N LEU A 292 11.78 7.35 -22.98
CA LEU A 292 11.90 6.79 -21.65
C LEU A 292 12.75 7.67 -20.72
N LYS A 293 13.86 8.22 -21.23
CA LYS A 293 14.69 9.18 -20.48
C LYS A 293 13.92 10.45 -20.12
N LYS A 294 13.14 11.01 -21.05
CA LYS A 294 12.29 12.19 -20.79
C LYS A 294 11.18 11.89 -19.77
N LEU A 295 10.53 10.73 -19.90
CA LEU A 295 9.51 10.29 -18.95
C LEU A 295 10.11 10.12 -17.56
N ARG A 296 11.28 9.48 -17.43
CA ARG A 296 12.00 9.34 -16.16
C ARG A 296 12.32 10.70 -15.55
N GLY A 297 12.82 11.67 -16.37
CA GLY A 297 13.05 13.04 -15.91
C GLY A 297 11.78 13.71 -15.37
N ALA A 298 10.63 13.49 -16.01
CA ALA A 298 9.36 13.98 -15.51
C ALA A 298 8.98 13.35 -14.15
N ILE A 299 9.24 12.05 -13.96
CA ILE A 299 8.99 11.36 -12.69
C ILE A 299 9.96 11.83 -11.59
N LEU A 300 11.21 12.14 -11.93
CA LEU A 300 12.16 12.76 -10.99
C LEU A 300 11.64 14.10 -10.47
N ILE A 301 11.17 14.97 -11.35
CA ILE A 301 10.57 16.26 -10.98
C ILE A 301 9.30 16.01 -10.12
N PHE A 302 8.42 15.13 -10.56
CA PHE A 302 7.22 14.77 -9.81
C PHE A 302 7.56 14.29 -8.39
N SER A 303 8.58 13.43 -8.21
CA SER A 303 8.96 12.91 -6.90
C SER A 303 9.50 14.01 -5.97
N ALA A 304 10.25 14.99 -6.48
CA ALA A 304 10.73 16.12 -5.70
C ALA A 304 9.57 17.03 -5.23
N PHE A 305 8.59 17.32 -6.10
CA PHE A 305 7.41 18.08 -5.69
C PHE A 305 6.49 17.30 -4.77
N LEU A 306 6.40 15.99 -4.93
CA LEU A 306 5.54 15.13 -4.10
C LEU A 306 5.94 15.21 -2.61
N VAL A 307 7.23 15.22 -2.31
CA VAL A 307 7.72 15.26 -0.92
C VAL A 307 7.48 16.61 -0.25
N CYS A 308 7.15 17.70 -0.98
CA CYS A 308 6.69 18.96 -0.39
C CYS A 308 5.49 18.75 0.55
N SER A 309 4.69 17.71 0.31
CA SER A 309 3.54 17.37 1.16
C SER A 309 3.92 16.95 2.60
N ALA A 310 5.21 16.75 2.90
CA ALA A 310 5.69 16.58 4.27
C ALA A 310 5.45 17.83 5.13
N PHE A 311 5.65 19.01 4.59
CA PHE A 311 5.57 20.26 5.36
C PHE A 311 4.17 20.56 5.91
N PRO A 312 3.06 20.40 5.16
CA PRO A 312 1.71 20.42 5.75
C PRO A 312 1.51 19.44 6.90
N VAL A 313 2.11 18.25 6.84
CA VAL A 313 2.05 17.28 7.94
C VAL A 313 2.88 17.77 9.12
N VAL A 314 4.07 18.32 8.89
CA VAL A 314 4.89 18.94 9.93
C VAL A 314 4.13 20.09 10.60
N PHE A 315 3.44 20.95 9.83
CA PHE A 315 2.59 22.01 10.37
C PHE A 315 1.50 21.47 11.32
N ILE A 316 0.86 20.35 10.96
CA ILE A 316 -0.12 19.69 11.83
C ILE A 316 0.54 19.20 13.12
N LEU A 317 1.75 18.64 13.06
CA LEU A 317 2.49 18.18 14.23
C LEU A 317 2.87 19.35 15.16
N GLU A 318 3.42 20.41 14.60
CA GLU A 318 3.87 21.58 15.37
C GLU A 318 2.72 22.26 16.12
N HIS A 319 1.52 22.37 15.51
CA HIS A 319 0.44 23.17 16.05
C HIS A 319 -0.71 22.38 16.67
N PHE A 320 -0.93 21.14 16.26
CA PHE A 320 -2.11 20.37 16.67
C PHE A 320 -1.79 19.05 17.38
N MET A 321 -0.54 18.56 17.28
CA MET A 321 -0.15 17.24 17.79
C MET A 321 1.22 17.28 18.48
N THR A 322 1.35 18.12 19.48
CA THR A 322 2.63 18.42 20.17
C THR A 322 3.33 17.18 20.75
N ASN A 323 2.58 16.14 21.15
CA ASN A 323 3.14 14.86 21.63
C ASN A 323 3.89 14.09 20.55
N TYR A 324 3.76 14.48 19.28
CA TYR A 324 4.39 13.81 18.13
C TYR A 324 5.41 14.70 17.40
N VAL A 325 5.74 15.87 17.95
CA VAL A 325 6.76 16.77 17.37
C VAL A 325 8.08 16.04 17.15
N ASP A 326 8.47 15.19 18.07
CA ASP A 326 9.69 14.36 17.92
C ASP A 326 9.65 13.37 16.74
N ALA A 327 8.49 13.17 16.11
CA ALA A 327 8.38 12.36 14.88
C ALA A 327 8.80 13.13 13.62
N ILE A 328 8.98 14.47 13.70
CA ILE A 328 9.25 15.33 12.52
C ILE A 328 10.51 14.86 11.78
N HIS A 329 11.60 14.62 12.47
CA HIS A 329 12.85 14.19 11.83
C HIS A 329 12.71 12.83 11.14
N VAL A 330 12.01 11.87 11.78
CA VAL A 330 11.68 10.59 11.17
C VAL A 330 10.84 10.77 9.93
N LEU A 331 9.80 11.63 10.00
CA LEU A 331 8.91 11.93 8.89
C LEU A 331 9.67 12.50 7.70
N ILE A 332 10.55 13.48 7.91
CA ILE A 332 11.37 14.08 6.85
C ILE A 332 12.26 13.01 6.19
N LEU A 333 12.90 12.13 6.95
CA LEU A 333 13.76 11.07 6.39
C LEU A 333 12.97 10.04 5.58
N LEU A 334 11.78 9.64 6.07
CA LEU A 334 10.91 8.72 5.34
C LEU A 334 10.37 9.36 4.06
N PHE A 335 9.97 10.63 4.09
CA PHE A 335 9.57 11.35 2.88
C PHE A 335 10.73 11.51 1.91
N ALA A 336 11.96 11.77 2.38
CA ALA A 336 13.14 11.81 1.51
C ALA A 336 13.35 10.48 0.77
N SER A 337 13.07 9.34 1.40
CA SER A 337 13.15 8.03 0.75
C SER A 337 12.18 7.88 -0.42
N GLN A 338 11.05 8.59 -0.39
CA GLN A 338 10.04 8.55 -1.45
C GLN A 338 10.48 9.21 -2.75
N ILE A 339 11.51 10.08 -2.73
CA ILE A 339 12.14 10.59 -3.94
C ILE A 339 12.65 9.41 -4.79
N PHE A 340 13.29 8.43 -4.14
CA PHE A 340 13.83 7.24 -4.80
C PHE A 340 12.78 6.18 -5.06
N PHE A 341 11.94 5.85 -4.07
CA PHE A 341 10.90 4.84 -4.19
C PHE A 341 9.90 5.17 -5.29
N THR A 342 9.52 6.43 -5.46
CA THR A 342 8.61 6.87 -6.52
C THR A 342 9.17 6.55 -7.91
N VAL A 343 10.43 6.85 -8.15
CA VAL A 343 11.09 6.54 -9.44
C VAL A 343 11.17 5.03 -9.64
N VAL A 344 11.56 4.27 -8.62
CA VAL A 344 11.64 2.81 -8.69
C VAL A 344 10.28 2.22 -9.02
N LYS A 345 9.23 2.60 -8.29
CA LYS A 345 7.87 2.07 -8.47
C LYS A 345 7.25 2.46 -9.81
N CYS A 346 7.44 3.72 -10.24
CA CYS A 346 6.83 4.22 -11.48
C CYS A 346 7.58 3.75 -12.73
N ILE A 347 8.90 3.68 -12.71
CA ILE A 347 9.71 3.39 -13.89
C ILE A 347 10.24 1.96 -13.84
N TYR A 348 11.10 1.62 -12.86
CA TYR A 348 11.89 0.39 -12.91
C TYR A 348 11.06 -0.86 -12.67
N VAL A 349 10.19 -0.89 -11.66
CA VAL A 349 9.29 -2.04 -11.40
C VAL A 349 8.44 -2.33 -12.62
N ASN A 350 7.95 -1.29 -13.29
CA ASN A 350 7.15 -1.43 -14.50
C ASN A 350 7.99 -1.88 -15.71
N LEU A 351 9.25 -1.45 -15.82
CA LEU A 351 10.17 -1.93 -16.87
C LEU A 351 10.54 -3.41 -16.69
N TYR A 352 10.81 -3.86 -15.45
CA TYR A 352 11.03 -5.28 -15.17
C TYR A 352 9.84 -6.12 -15.62
N LYS A 353 8.61 -5.66 -15.34
CA LYS A 353 7.38 -6.35 -15.75
C LYS A 353 7.18 -6.30 -17.27
N ALA A 354 7.32 -5.14 -17.90
CA ALA A 354 7.11 -4.95 -19.34
C ALA A 354 8.12 -5.75 -20.18
N LYS A 355 9.39 -5.81 -19.72
CA LYS A 355 10.46 -6.59 -20.38
C LYS A 355 10.51 -8.07 -19.94
N LYS A 356 9.55 -8.54 -19.13
CA LYS A 356 9.46 -9.93 -18.62
C LYS A 356 10.72 -10.39 -17.87
N MET A 357 11.34 -9.50 -17.10
CA MET A 357 12.58 -9.77 -16.34
C MET A 357 12.27 -10.14 -14.87
N GLN A 358 11.27 -11.01 -14.63
CA GLN A 358 10.77 -11.34 -13.29
C GLN A 358 11.85 -11.91 -12.37
N THR A 359 12.69 -12.83 -12.90
CA THR A 359 13.78 -13.44 -12.11
C THR A 359 14.78 -12.38 -11.63
N LYS A 360 15.16 -11.45 -12.52
CA LYS A 360 16.09 -10.38 -12.17
C LYS A 360 15.49 -9.40 -11.17
N TYR A 361 14.22 -9.05 -11.35
CA TYR A 361 13.45 -8.26 -10.38
C TYR A 361 13.44 -8.92 -9.00
N PHE A 362 13.16 -10.21 -8.92
CA PHE A 362 13.15 -10.98 -7.67
C PHE A 362 14.52 -11.00 -6.99
N GLN A 363 15.60 -11.23 -7.76
CA GLN A 363 16.97 -11.18 -7.23
C GLN A 363 17.31 -9.81 -6.64
N ARG A 364 16.96 -8.72 -7.34
CA ARG A 364 17.16 -7.34 -6.85
C ARG A 364 16.35 -7.09 -5.58
N TRP A 365 15.14 -7.58 -5.59
CA TRP A 365 14.24 -7.42 -4.45
C TRP A 365 14.78 -8.12 -3.18
N ILE A 366 15.29 -9.35 -3.29
CA ILE A 366 15.98 -10.05 -2.18
C ILE A 366 17.20 -9.24 -1.71
N SER A 367 17.99 -8.68 -2.64
CA SER A 367 19.17 -7.89 -2.25
C SER A 367 18.78 -6.60 -1.52
N VAL A 368 17.66 -5.98 -1.86
CA VAL A 368 17.12 -4.79 -1.16
C VAL A 368 16.70 -5.14 0.27
N ILE A 369 16.01 -6.28 0.47
CA ILE A 369 15.65 -6.76 1.81
C ILE A 369 16.91 -7.01 2.64
N ALA A 370 17.92 -7.65 2.06
CA ALA A 370 19.18 -7.91 2.76
C ALA A 370 19.86 -6.59 3.18
N VAL A 371 19.93 -5.61 2.30
CA VAL A 371 20.47 -4.28 2.61
C VAL A 371 19.63 -3.58 3.68
N ALA A 372 18.30 -3.63 3.56
CA ALA A 372 17.40 -3.06 4.58
C ALA A 372 17.64 -3.70 5.95
N PHE A 373 17.77 -5.03 6.02
CA PHE A 373 18.04 -5.75 7.25
C PHE A 373 19.41 -5.38 7.85
N ILE A 374 20.47 -5.38 7.03
CA ILE A 374 21.83 -5.00 7.44
C ILE A 374 21.87 -3.55 7.94
N SER A 375 21.24 -2.62 7.20
CA SER A 375 21.18 -1.20 7.56
C SER A 375 20.45 -0.99 8.90
N ASN A 376 19.35 -1.73 9.15
CA ASN A 376 18.64 -1.68 10.42
C ASN A 376 19.50 -2.27 11.57
N ILE A 377 20.25 -3.35 11.33
CA ILE A 377 21.20 -3.89 12.29
C ILE A 377 22.29 -2.85 12.61
N MET A 378 22.85 -2.20 11.59
CA MET A 378 23.85 -1.15 11.79
C MET A 378 23.26 0.03 12.58
N ALA A 379 22.07 0.47 12.29
CA ALA A 379 21.36 1.51 13.02
C ALA A 379 21.20 1.13 14.52
N TYR A 380 20.88 -0.13 14.80
CA TYR A 380 20.80 -0.65 16.17
C TYR A 380 22.15 -0.58 16.92
N PHE A 381 23.23 -1.02 16.30
CA PHE A 381 24.53 -1.05 16.96
C PHE A 381 25.20 0.32 17.09
N LEU A 382 25.00 1.23 16.12
CA LEU A 382 25.69 2.51 16.09
C LEU A 382 24.99 3.59 16.91
N VAL A 383 23.66 3.73 16.80
CA VAL A 383 22.96 4.92 17.30
C VAL A 383 21.75 4.61 18.17
N LYS A 384 21.00 3.55 17.89
CA LYS A 384 19.77 3.12 18.60
C LYS A 384 18.66 4.17 18.71
N THR A 385 18.52 5.07 17.74
CA THR A 385 17.46 6.05 17.71
C THR A 385 16.47 5.75 16.57
N LYS A 386 15.24 6.24 16.68
CA LYS A 386 14.22 6.08 15.63
C LYS A 386 14.66 6.72 14.29
N GLU A 387 15.41 7.82 14.33
CA GLU A 387 15.96 8.49 13.16
C GLU A 387 16.98 7.60 12.43
N ALA A 388 17.78 6.85 13.16
CA ALA A 388 18.76 5.93 12.56
C ALA A 388 18.08 4.83 11.72
N PHE A 389 16.92 4.33 12.16
CA PHE A 389 16.13 3.37 11.39
C PHE A 389 15.45 4.03 10.16
N ALA A 390 15.06 5.29 10.25
CA ALA A 390 14.56 6.05 9.09
C ALA A 390 15.69 6.29 8.06
N ILE A 391 16.93 6.54 8.51
CA ILE A 391 18.10 6.59 7.63
C ILE A 391 18.34 5.22 6.97
N ALA A 392 18.19 4.11 7.69
CA ALA A 392 18.30 2.78 7.11
C ALA A 392 17.29 2.53 5.99
N THR A 393 16.06 3.05 6.13
CA THR A 393 15.04 3.02 5.06
C THR A 393 15.46 3.87 3.88
N LEU A 394 15.99 5.08 4.08
CA LEU A 394 16.51 5.94 3.02
C LEU A 394 17.68 5.27 2.26
N VAL A 395 18.63 4.68 2.97
CA VAL A 395 19.75 3.93 2.37
C VAL A 395 19.25 2.77 1.52
N SER A 396 18.24 2.04 1.99
CA SER A 396 17.61 0.94 1.24
C SER A 396 16.91 1.42 -0.04
N ALA A 397 16.25 2.57 0.03
CA ALA A 397 15.62 3.21 -1.13
C ALA A 397 16.66 3.64 -2.18
N MET A 398 17.75 4.27 -1.75
CA MET A 398 18.88 4.64 -2.60
C MET A 398 19.52 3.41 -3.23
N TYR A 399 19.76 2.35 -2.47
CA TYR A 399 20.31 1.09 -2.98
C TYR A 399 19.41 0.48 -4.06
N TRP A 400 18.09 0.40 -3.81
CA TRP A 400 17.14 -0.14 -4.78
C TRP A 400 17.15 0.68 -6.08
N PHE A 401 17.16 2.00 -5.95
CA PHE A 401 17.25 2.91 -7.08
C PHE A 401 18.52 2.66 -7.90
N VAL A 402 19.71 2.65 -7.26
CA VAL A 402 21.00 2.46 -7.94
C VAL A 402 21.05 1.10 -8.65
N MET A 403 20.66 0.02 -7.97
CA MET A 403 20.67 -1.31 -8.56
C MET A 403 19.70 -1.44 -9.73
N SER A 404 18.53 -0.81 -9.65
CA SER A 404 17.59 -0.76 -10.77
C SER A 404 18.15 0.06 -11.94
N ALA A 405 18.82 1.18 -11.67
CA ALA A 405 19.46 2.00 -12.71
C ALA A 405 20.58 1.25 -13.45
N ILE A 406 21.37 0.46 -12.73
CA ILE A 406 22.43 -0.40 -13.31
C ILE A 406 21.84 -1.46 -14.23
N ASP A 407 20.66 -2.01 -13.92
CA ASP A 407 20.02 -3.04 -14.73
C ASP A 407 19.48 -2.52 -16.07
N PHE A 408 19.19 -1.22 -16.16
CA PHE A 408 18.65 -0.57 -17.36
C PHE A 408 19.61 0.47 -17.92
N LYS A 409 20.81 0.04 -18.29
CA LYS A 409 21.90 0.91 -18.82
C LYS A 409 21.50 1.71 -20.07
N GLU A 410 20.55 1.21 -20.87
CA GLU A 410 20.03 1.90 -22.05
C GLU A 410 19.32 3.23 -21.72
N ILE A 411 18.87 3.39 -20.49
CA ILE A 411 18.31 4.64 -19.96
C ILE A 411 19.22 5.22 -18.86
N SER A 412 20.52 5.16 -19.02
CA SER A 412 21.50 5.71 -18.06
C SER A 412 21.18 7.17 -17.69
N TYR A 413 21.50 7.55 -16.46
CA TYR A 413 21.35 8.91 -15.97
C TYR A 413 22.44 9.81 -16.51
N SER A 414 22.08 11.06 -16.80
CA SER A 414 23.03 12.13 -17.01
C SER A 414 23.59 12.65 -15.68
N ILE A 415 24.76 13.28 -15.73
CA ILE A 415 25.33 13.91 -14.52
C ILE A 415 24.35 14.93 -13.93
N LYS A 416 23.62 15.69 -14.75
CA LYS A 416 22.61 16.65 -14.31
C LYS A 416 21.49 16.00 -13.52
N GLU A 417 20.98 14.84 -13.94
CA GLU A 417 19.92 14.11 -13.24
C GLU A 417 20.41 13.52 -11.91
N ILE A 418 21.67 13.05 -11.86
CA ILE A 418 22.26 12.56 -10.60
C ILE A 418 22.46 13.72 -9.63
N THR A 419 23.00 14.84 -10.10
CA THR A 419 23.15 16.06 -9.29
C THR A 419 21.81 16.56 -8.80
N TYR A 420 20.78 16.54 -9.65
CA TYR A 420 19.41 16.89 -9.28
C TYR A 420 18.91 16.06 -8.11
N LEU A 421 19.01 14.73 -8.20
CA LEU A 421 18.58 13.81 -7.13
C LEU A 421 19.30 14.08 -5.80
N ILE A 422 20.63 14.26 -5.85
CA ILE A 422 21.42 14.49 -4.63
C ILE A 422 21.06 15.84 -4.03
N VAL A 423 21.04 16.91 -4.83
CA VAL A 423 20.78 18.26 -4.35
C VAL A 423 19.34 18.37 -3.80
N GLU A 424 18.35 17.81 -4.50
CA GLU A 424 16.95 17.82 -4.01
C GLU A 424 16.80 17.08 -2.69
N THR A 425 17.42 15.88 -2.56
CA THR A 425 17.37 15.12 -1.32
C THR A 425 18.01 15.87 -0.15
N VAL A 426 19.19 16.48 -0.39
CA VAL A 426 19.90 17.26 0.63
C VAL A 426 19.12 18.53 0.99
N CYS A 427 18.61 19.27 0.00
CA CYS A 427 17.80 20.47 0.23
C CYS A 427 16.50 20.14 1.01
N PHE A 428 15.83 19.03 0.68
CA PHE A 428 14.64 18.61 1.38
C PHE A 428 14.91 18.30 2.85
N ILE A 429 15.94 17.49 3.13
CA ILE A 429 16.35 17.15 4.50
C ILE A 429 16.78 18.41 5.24
N PHE A 430 17.59 19.27 4.64
CA PHE A 430 18.05 20.53 5.23
C PHE A 430 16.88 21.45 5.60
N CYS A 431 15.95 21.69 4.67
CA CYS A 431 14.78 22.51 4.93
C CYS A 431 13.88 21.94 6.04
N GLY A 432 13.72 20.61 6.06
CA GLY A 432 12.87 19.93 7.05
C GLY A 432 13.49 19.82 8.45
N TYR A 433 14.83 19.92 8.57
CA TYR A 433 15.52 19.86 9.87
C TYR A 433 15.77 21.21 10.49
N ILE A 434 15.95 22.26 9.67
CA ILE A 434 16.42 23.58 10.17
C ILE A 434 15.26 24.56 10.29
N PHE A 435 14.30 24.53 9.36
CA PHE A 435 13.21 25.49 9.33
C PHE A 435 11.93 24.92 9.93
N ASN A 436 11.07 25.80 10.44
CA ASN A 436 9.70 25.44 10.79
C ASN A 436 8.91 25.05 9.52
N SER A 437 7.73 24.46 9.70
CA SER A 437 6.91 23.94 8.60
C SER A 437 6.64 24.95 7.49
N VAL A 438 6.30 26.20 7.83
CA VAL A 438 5.92 27.23 6.84
C VAL A 438 7.14 27.71 6.07
N VAL A 439 8.20 28.10 6.78
CA VAL A 439 9.45 28.56 6.14
C VAL A 439 10.11 27.46 5.35
N GLY A 440 10.14 26.24 5.90
CA GLY A 440 10.67 25.04 5.22
C GLY A 440 9.92 24.72 3.94
N PHE A 441 8.58 24.81 3.95
CA PHE A 441 7.77 24.61 2.74
C PHE A 441 8.12 25.63 1.65
N VAL A 442 8.10 26.93 2.00
CA VAL A 442 8.38 28.01 1.03
C VAL A 442 9.82 27.93 0.51
N ALA A 443 10.80 27.72 1.40
CA ALA A 443 12.21 27.59 1.05
C ALA A 443 12.46 26.38 0.13
N TYR A 444 11.93 25.21 0.53
CA TYR A 444 12.11 24.01 -0.29
C TYR A 444 11.41 24.14 -1.66
N LEU A 445 10.16 24.63 -1.68
CA LEU A 445 9.43 24.83 -2.93
C LEU A 445 10.19 25.78 -3.89
N PHE A 446 10.70 26.89 -3.36
CA PHE A 446 11.49 27.84 -4.14
C PHE A 446 12.78 27.20 -4.68
N LEU A 447 13.53 26.50 -3.83
CA LEU A 447 14.74 25.79 -4.23
C LEU A 447 14.45 24.72 -5.28
N THR A 448 13.42 23.88 -5.09
CA THR A 448 13.02 22.83 -6.04
C THR A 448 12.67 23.43 -7.41
N VAL A 449 11.91 24.53 -7.46
CA VAL A 449 11.62 25.21 -8.74
C VAL A 449 12.89 25.70 -9.39
N LEU A 450 13.78 26.35 -8.65
CA LEU A 450 15.05 26.89 -9.18
C LEU A 450 15.96 25.76 -9.68
N ILE A 451 16.19 24.72 -8.88
CA ILE A 451 17.02 23.57 -9.23
C ILE A 451 16.44 22.84 -10.45
N THR A 452 15.12 22.68 -10.49
CA THR A 452 14.41 22.03 -11.62
C THR A 452 14.62 22.82 -12.92
N ILE A 453 14.48 24.14 -12.90
CA ILE A 453 14.70 24.99 -14.08
C ILE A 453 16.15 24.90 -14.54
N VAL A 454 17.13 24.93 -13.62
CA VAL A 454 18.55 24.92 -13.95
C VAL A 454 19.04 23.56 -14.47
N LEU A 455 18.67 22.47 -13.79
CA LEU A 455 19.21 21.14 -14.08
C LEU A 455 18.32 20.29 -14.99
N MET A 456 16.99 20.49 -14.97
CA MET A 456 16.01 19.60 -15.61
C MET A 456 15.16 20.29 -16.70
N ASN A 457 15.65 21.39 -17.29
CA ASN A 457 14.91 22.21 -18.26
C ASN A 457 14.28 21.39 -19.40
N ASP A 458 15.03 20.43 -19.99
CA ASP A 458 14.51 19.56 -21.06
C ASP A 458 13.30 18.72 -20.61
N SER A 459 13.30 18.27 -19.37
CA SER A 459 12.21 17.49 -18.79
C SER A 459 10.99 18.38 -18.47
N VAL A 460 11.22 19.61 -18.03
CA VAL A 460 10.18 20.63 -17.82
C VAL A 460 9.45 20.92 -19.13
N ILE A 461 10.20 21.21 -20.20
CA ILE A 461 9.62 21.46 -21.54
C ILE A 461 8.81 20.25 -22.02
N TYR A 462 9.28 19.04 -21.75
CA TYR A 462 8.55 17.82 -22.09
C TYR A 462 7.24 17.70 -21.30
N MET A 463 7.24 17.97 -19.99
CA MET A 463 6.04 17.96 -19.16
C MET A 463 5.01 18.99 -19.62
N LEU A 464 5.44 20.23 -19.90
CA LEU A 464 4.56 21.29 -20.40
C LEU A 464 3.92 20.91 -21.74
N LYS A 465 4.67 20.29 -22.65
CA LYS A 465 4.13 19.75 -23.91
C LYS A 465 3.11 18.65 -23.69
N LEU A 466 3.34 17.74 -22.74
CA LEU A 466 2.35 16.70 -22.41
C LEU A 466 1.05 17.30 -21.88
N ILE A 467 1.14 18.27 -20.97
CA ILE A 467 -0.03 18.96 -20.40
C ILE A 467 -0.81 19.71 -21.51
N SER A 468 -0.12 20.41 -22.40
CA SER A 468 -0.76 21.14 -23.50
C SER A 468 -1.49 20.23 -24.50
N VAL A 469 -0.94 19.04 -24.77
CA VAL A 469 -1.60 18.04 -25.64
C VAL A 469 -2.86 17.49 -24.98
N ILE A 470 -2.81 17.21 -23.66
CA ILE A 470 -3.97 16.72 -22.90
C ILE A 470 -5.07 17.77 -22.84
N ALA A 471 -4.71 19.04 -22.57
CA ALA A 471 -5.64 20.15 -22.52
C ALA A 471 -6.32 20.40 -23.88
N LYS A 472 -5.56 20.32 -24.98
CA LYS A 472 -6.10 20.49 -26.34
C LYS A 472 -7.07 19.37 -26.71
N LYS A 473 -6.74 18.12 -26.37
CA LYS A 473 -7.62 16.97 -26.65
C LYS A 473 -8.92 17.02 -25.84
N LYS A 474 -8.91 17.61 -24.65
CA LYS A 474 -10.12 17.82 -23.84
C LYS A 474 -11.03 18.87 -24.49
N ASN A 475 -10.47 19.98 -24.96
CA ASN A 475 -11.23 21.00 -25.67
C ASN A 475 -11.84 20.50 -26.98
N ASP A 476 -11.11 19.69 -27.75
CA ASP A 476 -11.59 19.10 -29.01
C ASP A 476 -12.79 18.15 -28.76
N ASN A 477 -12.76 17.36 -27.68
CA ASN A 477 -13.86 16.47 -27.29
C ASN A 477 -15.10 17.25 -26.78
N GLU A 478 -14.92 18.35 -26.07
CA GLU A 478 -16.02 19.21 -25.59
C GLU A 478 -16.70 19.99 -26.73
N ILE A 479 -16.00 20.21 -27.84
CA ILE A 479 -16.54 20.84 -29.06
C ILE A 479 -17.31 19.81 -29.92
N GLU A 480 -16.96 18.52 -29.88
CA GLU A 480 -17.67 17.46 -30.58
C GLU A 480 -18.96 16.97 -29.85
N GLU A 481 -19.11 17.24 -28.57
CA GLU A 481 -20.25 16.86 -27.73
C GLU A 481 -21.29 18.02 -27.55
N GLY A 482 -21.00 19.25 -27.98
CA GLY A 482 -21.87 20.42 -27.92
C GLY A 482 -22.42 20.77 -29.31
#